data_97ca46f841f74011570e7391747871d8
#
_entry.id   97ca46f841f74011570e7391747871d8
#
_cell.length_a   1.000
_cell.length_b   1.000
_cell.length_c   1.000
_cell.angle_alpha   90.00
_cell.angle_beta   90.00
_cell.angle_gamma   90.00
#
_symmetry.space_group_name_H-M   'P 1'
#
loop_
_entity.id
_entity.type
_entity.pdbx_description
1 polymer ?
#
loop_
_entity_poly.entity_id
_entity_poly.type
_entity_poly.pdbx_seq_one_letter_code
_entity_poly.pdbx_strand_id
1 'polypeptide(L)'
;AEPVGVVCGIVPTTNPTSTVIFKSLIALKTRNPIIFSFHPSAHESSKQAAIVIRDAAIAAGAPENCIQWLSIKSMYATNALMNHPGVATILATGGNAMVKAAYSCGKPALGVGAGNVPAYVEKTCVLPRAVNDIVLSKSFDNGMICASEQAAIVDQEIYSDFMKEIKRFHVYFVNKEEKAKLEKFMFGAEAYSDNVAQAKLNPNVVGKPAEWIAEQAGFKVPED
;
A
#
# COMPACT_ATOMS: atom_id res chain seq x y z
N ALA A 1 -8.60 27.04 3.71
CA ALA A 1 -9.15 25.97 2.86
C ALA A 1 -10.66 26.09 2.82
N GLU A 2 -11.27 25.92 1.65
CA GLU A 2 -12.71 25.91 1.47
C GLU A 2 -13.22 24.46 1.51
N PRO A 3 -14.36 24.17 2.19
CA PRO A 3 -14.98 22.88 2.15
C PRO A 3 -15.56 22.60 0.76
N VAL A 4 -15.45 21.36 0.29
CA VAL A 4 -16.01 20.94 -1.02
C VAL A 4 -17.31 20.16 -0.88
N GLY A 5 -17.60 19.64 0.30
CA GLY A 5 -18.76 18.80 0.59
C GLY A 5 -18.37 17.41 1.09
N VAL A 6 -19.25 16.43 0.93
CA VAL A 6 -19.00 15.06 1.41
C VAL A 6 -17.87 14.40 0.64
N VAL A 7 -16.90 13.87 1.38
CA VAL A 7 -15.76 13.11 0.83
C VAL A 7 -16.04 11.62 0.92
N CYS A 8 -15.84 10.90 -0.17
CA CYS A 8 -15.79 9.43 -0.18
C CYS A 8 -14.35 8.98 0.06
N GLY A 9 -14.08 8.27 1.15
CA GLY A 9 -12.76 7.74 1.51
C GLY A 9 -12.65 6.24 1.25
N ILE A 10 -11.87 5.81 0.25
CA ILE A 10 -11.59 4.40 0.01
C ILE A 10 -10.30 4.00 0.73
N VAL A 11 -10.36 2.93 1.52
CA VAL A 11 -9.27 2.49 2.41
C VAL A 11 -8.75 1.12 1.98
N PRO A 12 -7.42 0.96 1.81
CA PRO A 12 -6.81 -0.30 1.38
C PRO A 12 -6.66 -1.29 2.54
N THR A 13 -6.18 -2.49 2.25
CA THR A 13 -5.83 -3.49 3.26
C THR A 13 -4.39 -3.38 3.77
N THR A 14 -3.49 -2.76 3.01
CA THR A 14 -2.05 -2.72 3.30
C THR A 14 -1.66 -1.79 4.45
N ASN A 15 -2.39 -0.67 4.62
CA ASN A 15 -2.18 0.31 5.70
C ASN A 15 -3.52 0.95 6.10
N PRO A 16 -4.47 0.15 6.62
CA PRO A 16 -5.85 0.58 6.78
C PRO A 16 -6.02 1.66 7.84
N THR A 17 -5.42 1.48 9.01
CA THR A 17 -5.58 2.40 10.15
C THR A 17 -4.95 3.76 9.87
N SER A 18 -3.73 3.80 9.38
CA SER A 18 -3.05 5.06 9.01
C SER A 18 -3.78 5.82 7.90
N THR A 19 -4.36 5.10 6.93
CA THR A 19 -5.16 5.71 5.86
C THR A 19 -6.45 6.33 6.40
N VAL A 20 -7.13 5.68 7.33
CA VAL A 20 -8.31 6.23 8.01
C VAL A 20 -7.94 7.48 8.80
N ILE A 21 -6.87 7.42 9.60
CA ILE A 21 -6.40 8.57 10.40
C ILE A 21 -6.09 9.76 9.50
N PHE A 22 -5.24 9.56 8.50
CA PHE A 22 -4.82 10.61 7.58
C PHE A 22 -6.00 11.25 6.85
N LYS A 23 -6.92 10.44 6.28
CA LYS A 23 -8.06 10.95 5.54
C LYS A 23 -9.07 11.65 6.44
N SER A 24 -9.28 11.16 7.65
CA SER A 24 -10.12 11.81 8.64
C SER A 24 -9.56 13.18 9.02
N LEU A 25 -8.26 13.27 9.33
CA LEU A 25 -7.62 14.52 9.70
C LEU A 25 -7.68 15.55 8.57
N ILE A 26 -7.44 15.12 7.32
CA ILE A 26 -7.52 16.03 6.16
C ILE A 26 -8.96 16.53 5.94
N ALA A 27 -9.95 15.64 6.05
CA ALA A 27 -11.35 16.00 5.91
C ALA A 27 -11.79 17.00 7.00
N LEU A 28 -11.51 16.70 8.26
CA LEU A 28 -11.81 17.56 9.39
C LEU A 28 -11.13 18.93 9.28
N LYS A 29 -9.82 18.94 8.96
CA LYS A 29 -9.05 20.18 8.77
C LYS A 29 -9.64 21.08 7.68
N THR A 30 -10.25 20.49 6.67
CA THR A 30 -10.89 21.20 5.56
C THR A 30 -12.40 21.37 5.73
N ARG A 31 -12.94 21.01 6.90
CA ARG A 31 -14.37 21.13 7.26
C ARG A 31 -15.29 20.33 6.33
N ASN A 32 -14.83 19.17 5.86
CA ASN A 32 -15.60 18.24 5.04
C ASN A 32 -16.01 17.01 5.87
N PRO A 33 -17.26 16.56 5.82
CA PRO A 33 -17.60 15.24 6.32
C PRO A 33 -17.02 14.16 5.40
N ILE A 34 -16.68 13.00 5.98
CA ILE A 34 -16.14 11.87 5.21
C ILE A 34 -16.93 10.60 5.48
N ILE A 35 -17.19 9.84 4.43
CA ILE A 35 -17.79 8.51 4.48
C ILE A 35 -16.79 7.51 3.92
N PHE A 36 -16.41 6.54 4.75
CA PHE A 36 -15.43 5.53 4.37
C PHE A 36 -16.07 4.28 3.76
N SER A 37 -15.38 3.72 2.77
CA SER A 37 -15.51 2.33 2.36
C SER A 37 -14.20 1.61 2.67
N PHE A 38 -14.27 0.63 3.57
CA PHE A 38 -13.12 -0.14 4.03
C PHE A 38 -12.93 -1.40 3.20
N HIS A 39 -11.66 -1.81 3.01
CA HIS A 39 -11.38 -3.11 2.42
C HIS A 39 -11.96 -4.22 3.30
N PRO A 40 -12.63 -5.26 2.73
CA PRO A 40 -13.28 -6.30 3.53
C PRO A 40 -12.38 -6.99 4.55
N SER A 41 -11.12 -7.26 4.20
CA SER A 41 -10.14 -7.93 5.08
C SER A 41 -9.65 -7.05 6.24
N ALA A 42 -9.75 -5.73 6.12
CA ALA A 42 -9.29 -4.77 7.14
C ALA A 42 -10.45 -3.93 7.72
N HIS A 43 -11.68 -4.41 7.58
CA HIS A 43 -12.86 -3.64 7.94
C HIS A 43 -12.89 -3.28 9.44
N GLU A 44 -12.63 -4.25 10.31
CA GLU A 44 -12.75 -4.01 11.76
C GLU A 44 -11.65 -3.09 12.30
N SER A 45 -10.40 -3.28 11.86
CA SER A 45 -9.29 -2.38 12.23
C SER A 45 -9.51 -0.95 11.72
N SER A 46 -9.98 -0.82 10.47
CA SER A 46 -10.34 0.48 9.90
C SER A 46 -11.47 1.16 10.67
N LYS A 47 -12.51 0.39 11.00
CA LYS A 47 -13.65 0.87 11.77
C LYS A 47 -13.23 1.36 13.16
N GLN A 48 -12.39 0.61 13.87
CA GLN A 48 -11.90 1.02 15.18
C GLN A 48 -11.09 2.32 15.11
N ALA A 49 -10.21 2.45 14.10
CA ALA A 49 -9.49 3.70 13.88
C ALA A 49 -10.44 4.88 13.60
N ALA A 50 -11.49 4.65 12.80
CA ALA A 50 -12.49 5.69 12.50
C ALA A 50 -13.28 6.10 13.76
N ILE A 51 -13.65 5.15 14.62
CA ILE A 51 -14.34 5.42 15.89
C ILE A 51 -13.48 6.30 16.79
N VAL A 52 -12.20 5.96 16.98
CA VAL A 52 -11.29 6.73 17.84
C VAL A 52 -11.16 8.18 17.37
N ILE A 53 -10.95 8.38 16.07
CA ILE A 53 -10.82 9.75 15.51
C ILE A 53 -12.15 10.49 15.55
N ARG A 54 -13.26 9.85 15.23
CA ARG A 54 -14.61 10.45 15.30
C ARG A 54 -14.93 10.93 16.72
N ASP A 55 -14.74 10.07 17.70
CA ASP A 55 -15.10 10.35 19.08
C ASP A 55 -14.23 11.49 19.65
N ALA A 56 -12.92 11.50 19.31
CA ALA A 56 -12.04 12.61 19.65
C ALA A 56 -12.46 13.92 18.96
N ALA A 57 -12.88 13.87 17.70
CA ALA A 57 -13.35 15.03 16.97
C ALA A 57 -14.65 15.59 17.58
N ILE A 58 -15.62 14.72 17.91
CA ILE A 58 -16.88 15.12 18.55
C ILE A 58 -16.61 15.74 19.91
N ALA A 59 -15.73 15.14 20.72
CA ALA A 59 -15.33 15.71 22.02
C ALA A 59 -14.67 17.09 21.89
N ALA A 60 -14.05 17.38 20.76
CA ALA A 60 -13.48 18.69 20.43
C ALA A 60 -14.48 19.65 19.75
N GLY A 61 -15.77 19.28 19.64
CA GLY A 61 -16.84 20.12 19.10
C GLY A 61 -17.16 19.92 17.62
N ALA A 62 -16.65 18.86 16.98
CA ALA A 62 -17.07 18.53 15.61
C ALA A 62 -18.51 17.97 15.59
N PRO A 63 -19.24 18.11 14.47
CA PRO A 63 -20.56 17.50 14.30
C PRO A 63 -20.51 15.97 14.42
N GLU A 64 -21.55 15.36 14.98
CA GLU A 64 -21.63 13.90 15.19
C GLU A 64 -21.44 13.08 13.91
N ASN A 65 -21.85 13.61 12.76
CA ASN A 65 -21.80 12.95 11.46
C ASN A 65 -20.55 13.32 10.63
N CYS A 66 -19.51 13.88 11.26
CA CYS A 66 -18.31 14.32 10.55
C CYS A 66 -17.50 13.15 9.95
N ILE A 67 -17.52 11.96 10.57
CA ILE A 67 -16.86 10.74 10.09
C ILE A 67 -17.86 9.59 10.15
N GLN A 68 -18.08 8.96 9.00
CA GLN A 68 -18.98 7.82 8.85
C GLN A 68 -18.32 6.72 8.00
N TRP A 69 -18.92 5.55 7.93
CA TRP A 69 -18.47 4.43 7.11
C TRP A 69 -19.62 3.52 6.68
N LEU A 70 -19.40 2.80 5.59
CA LEU A 70 -20.32 1.77 5.14
C LEU A 70 -20.22 0.55 6.06
N SER A 71 -21.36 0.07 6.58
CA SER A 71 -21.44 -1.19 7.33
C SER A 71 -21.41 -2.42 6.42
N ILE A 72 -21.78 -2.25 5.14
CA ILE A 72 -21.86 -3.33 4.15
C ILE A 72 -20.52 -3.48 3.43
N LYS A 73 -19.91 -4.66 3.56
CA LYS A 73 -18.62 -5.01 2.93
C LYS A 73 -18.82 -5.51 1.49
N SER A 74 -19.26 -4.63 0.58
CA SER A 74 -19.48 -5.03 -0.82
C SER A 74 -19.01 -3.97 -1.82
N MET A 75 -18.54 -4.45 -2.97
CA MET A 75 -18.19 -3.57 -4.10
C MET A 75 -19.39 -2.79 -4.62
N TYR A 76 -20.59 -3.36 -4.54
CA TYR A 76 -21.82 -2.67 -4.91
C TYR A 76 -22.05 -1.43 -4.05
N ALA A 77 -21.94 -1.55 -2.72
CA ALA A 77 -22.09 -0.44 -1.80
C ALA A 77 -20.99 0.62 -2.00
N THR A 78 -19.75 0.18 -2.25
CA THR A 78 -18.64 1.08 -2.57
C THR A 78 -18.91 1.88 -3.85
N ASN A 79 -19.33 1.23 -4.89
CA ASN A 79 -19.68 1.88 -6.18
C ASN A 79 -20.89 2.83 -6.01
N ALA A 80 -21.90 2.43 -5.24
CA ALA A 80 -23.05 3.28 -4.95
C ALA A 80 -22.62 4.56 -4.21
N LEU A 81 -21.71 4.45 -3.22
CA LEU A 81 -21.17 5.60 -2.51
C LEU A 81 -20.37 6.51 -3.45
N MET A 82 -19.45 5.97 -4.25
CA MET A 82 -18.63 6.76 -5.18
C MET A 82 -19.49 7.53 -6.19
N ASN A 83 -20.58 6.91 -6.67
CA ASN A 83 -21.48 7.52 -7.66
C ASN A 83 -22.60 8.39 -7.04
N HIS A 84 -22.74 8.38 -5.70
CA HIS A 84 -23.84 9.10 -5.05
C HIS A 84 -23.80 10.61 -5.32
N PRO A 85 -24.88 11.26 -5.74
CA PRO A 85 -24.86 12.68 -6.13
C PRO A 85 -24.44 13.62 -4.99
N GLY A 86 -24.65 13.23 -3.73
CA GLY A 86 -24.21 13.99 -2.55
C GLY A 86 -22.71 13.92 -2.25
N VAL A 87 -21.95 13.05 -2.92
CA VAL A 87 -20.49 12.98 -2.77
C VAL A 87 -19.83 13.98 -3.71
N ALA A 88 -19.02 14.87 -3.13
CA ALA A 88 -18.36 15.95 -3.86
C ALA A 88 -17.00 15.53 -4.41
N THR A 89 -16.23 14.69 -3.69
CA THR A 89 -14.91 14.22 -4.12
C THR A 89 -14.59 12.85 -3.55
N ILE A 90 -13.67 12.15 -4.22
CA ILE A 90 -13.25 10.79 -3.85
C ILE A 90 -11.76 10.79 -3.52
N LEU A 91 -11.40 10.29 -2.32
CA LEU A 91 -10.02 10.00 -1.91
C LEU A 91 -9.81 8.48 -1.96
N ALA A 92 -9.32 7.97 -3.08
CA ALA A 92 -9.16 6.54 -3.30
C ALA A 92 -7.73 6.08 -3.06
N THR A 93 -7.53 5.16 -2.10
CA THR A 93 -6.26 4.42 -1.95
C THR A 93 -6.56 2.94 -2.08
N GLY A 94 -5.94 2.27 -3.04
CA GLY A 94 -6.21 0.85 -3.30
C GLY A 94 -5.57 0.35 -4.58
N GLY A 95 -5.93 -0.86 -5.01
CA GLY A 95 -5.45 -1.42 -6.26
C GLY A 95 -5.87 -0.63 -7.50
N ASN A 96 -5.15 -0.83 -8.62
CA ASN A 96 -5.36 -0.09 -9.87
C ASN A 96 -6.81 -0.11 -10.36
N ALA A 97 -7.51 -1.24 -10.21
CA ALA A 97 -8.92 -1.35 -10.61
C ALA A 97 -9.83 -0.41 -9.81
N MET A 98 -9.59 -0.30 -8.49
CA MET A 98 -10.34 0.61 -7.61
C MET A 98 -10.08 2.07 -7.95
N VAL A 99 -8.81 2.43 -8.17
CA VAL A 99 -8.43 3.79 -8.56
C VAL A 99 -9.02 4.16 -9.91
N LYS A 100 -8.98 3.24 -10.88
CA LYS A 100 -9.64 3.43 -12.18
C LYS A 100 -11.15 3.64 -12.03
N ALA A 101 -11.81 2.84 -11.20
CA ALA A 101 -13.24 3.01 -10.91
C ALA A 101 -13.53 4.39 -10.31
N ALA A 102 -12.72 4.86 -9.34
CA ALA A 102 -12.88 6.17 -8.74
C ALA A 102 -12.76 7.30 -9.78
N TYR A 103 -11.78 7.26 -10.66
CA TYR A 103 -11.64 8.25 -11.75
C TYR A 103 -12.76 8.18 -12.80
N SER A 104 -13.40 7.00 -12.95
CA SER A 104 -14.48 6.82 -13.90
C SER A 104 -15.84 7.28 -13.40
N CYS A 105 -15.97 7.73 -12.15
CA CYS A 105 -17.23 8.20 -11.57
C CYS A 105 -17.67 9.59 -12.05
N GLY A 106 -16.86 10.27 -12.88
CA GLY A 106 -17.17 11.61 -13.37
C GLY A 106 -17.13 12.70 -12.29
N LYS A 107 -16.45 12.44 -11.16
CA LYS A 107 -16.27 13.37 -10.04
C LYS A 107 -14.79 13.66 -9.81
N PRO A 108 -14.44 14.78 -9.16
CA PRO A 108 -13.09 15.00 -8.68
C PRO A 108 -12.63 13.82 -7.82
N ALA A 109 -11.50 13.22 -8.18
CA ALA A 109 -10.93 12.10 -7.46
C ALA A 109 -9.42 12.23 -7.34
N LEU A 110 -8.90 11.91 -6.16
CA LEU A 110 -7.48 11.77 -5.89
C LEU A 110 -7.21 10.29 -5.62
N GLY A 111 -6.61 9.61 -6.59
CA GLY A 111 -6.34 8.18 -6.55
C GLY A 111 -4.88 7.86 -6.31
N VAL A 112 -4.62 6.94 -5.40
CA VAL A 112 -3.30 6.37 -5.14
C VAL A 112 -3.40 4.86 -5.37
N GLY A 113 -2.76 4.39 -6.45
CA GLY A 113 -2.71 2.99 -6.84
C GLY A 113 -1.41 2.30 -6.45
N ALA A 114 -1.12 1.19 -7.09
CA ALA A 114 0.14 0.49 -6.95
C ALA A 114 1.30 1.36 -7.47
N GLY A 115 2.36 1.45 -6.69
CA GLY A 115 3.59 2.13 -7.04
C GLY A 115 4.73 1.15 -7.28
N ASN A 116 5.82 1.63 -7.85
CA ASN A 116 7.12 0.98 -7.89
C ASN A 116 8.14 2.01 -7.42
N VAL A 117 8.62 1.86 -6.19
CA VAL A 117 9.48 2.86 -5.54
C VAL A 117 10.96 2.55 -5.86
N PRO A 118 11.65 3.36 -6.65
CA PRO A 118 13.09 3.25 -6.83
C PRO A 118 13.82 4.03 -5.72
N ALA A 119 14.84 3.43 -5.13
CA ALA A 119 15.81 4.12 -4.29
C ALA A 119 17.07 4.41 -5.11
N TYR A 120 17.39 5.67 -5.33
CA TYR A 120 18.63 6.05 -6.00
C TYR A 120 19.75 6.24 -4.98
N VAL A 121 20.79 5.45 -5.14
CA VAL A 121 21.99 5.48 -4.29
C VAL A 121 23.12 6.17 -5.06
N GLU A 122 23.26 7.45 -4.81
CA GLU A 122 24.23 8.34 -5.44
C GLU A 122 25.62 8.17 -4.78
N LYS A 123 26.69 8.32 -5.54
CA LYS A 123 28.07 8.04 -5.14
C LYS A 123 28.60 8.82 -3.94
N THR A 124 28.02 9.98 -3.64
CA THR A 124 28.44 10.80 -2.48
C THR A 124 27.68 10.46 -1.19
N CYS A 125 26.76 9.49 -1.24
CA CYS A 125 25.98 9.06 -0.07
C CYS A 125 26.86 8.45 1.02
N VAL A 126 26.37 8.45 2.25
CA VAL A 126 26.93 7.63 3.34
C VAL A 126 26.45 6.20 3.16
N LEU A 127 27.21 5.39 2.42
CA LEU A 127 26.81 4.08 1.92
C LEU A 127 26.26 3.12 2.99
N PRO A 128 26.88 2.92 4.17
CA PRO A 128 26.33 2.04 5.21
C PRO A 128 24.94 2.49 5.69
N ARG A 129 24.71 3.80 5.78
CA ARG A 129 23.41 4.35 6.17
C ARG A 129 22.37 4.14 5.07
N ALA A 130 22.73 4.42 3.82
CA ALA A 130 21.82 4.23 2.68
C ALA A 130 21.35 2.78 2.56
N VAL A 131 22.26 1.81 2.73
CA VAL A 131 21.94 0.39 2.73
C VAL A 131 21.04 0.02 3.90
N ASN A 132 21.39 0.46 5.14
CA ASN A 132 20.56 0.23 6.31
C ASN A 132 19.13 0.74 6.11
N ASP A 133 18.99 1.98 5.64
CA ASP A 133 17.70 2.63 5.49
C ASP A 133 16.84 1.90 4.43
N ILE A 134 17.43 1.45 3.32
CA ILE A 134 16.75 0.66 2.28
C ILE A 134 16.27 -0.69 2.85
N VAL A 135 17.15 -1.42 3.53
CA VAL A 135 16.79 -2.75 4.06
C VAL A 135 15.73 -2.64 5.15
N LEU A 136 15.90 -1.69 6.08
CA LEU A 136 14.92 -1.44 7.16
C LEU A 136 13.55 -1.06 6.61
N SER A 137 13.51 -0.16 5.63
CA SER A 137 12.27 0.26 4.98
C SER A 137 11.63 -0.89 4.22
N LYS A 138 12.40 -1.67 3.45
CA LYS A 138 11.88 -2.80 2.66
C LYS A 138 11.40 -3.96 3.50
N SER A 139 12.06 -4.27 4.61
CA SER A 139 11.68 -5.36 5.51
C SER A 139 10.51 -5.00 6.45
N PHE A 140 10.23 -3.72 6.64
CA PHE A 140 9.13 -3.26 7.46
C PHE A 140 7.80 -3.88 6.97
N ASP A 141 7.04 -4.46 7.93
CA ASP A 141 5.74 -5.09 7.69
C ASP A 141 5.79 -6.14 6.54
N ASN A 142 6.87 -6.91 6.47
CA ASN A 142 7.13 -7.89 5.40
C ASN A 142 6.99 -7.31 3.99
N GLY A 143 7.38 -6.04 3.80
CA GLY A 143 7.34 -5.35 2.51
C GLY A 143 5.94 -5.02 1.99
N MET A 144 4.92 -5.05 2.84
CA MET A 144 3.54 -4.79 2.44
C MET A 144 3.26 -3.33 2.13
N ILE A 145 3.94 -2.41 2.80
CA ILE A 145 3.67 -0.98 2.62
C ILE A 145 4.06 -0.52 1.21
N CYS A 146 3.17 0.20 0.55
CA CYS A 146 3.36 0.67 -0.82
C CYS A 146 4.53 1.66 -0.99
N ALA A 147 5.00 2.27 0.10
CA ALA A 147 6.11 3.21 0.13
C ALA A 147 7.49 2.53 0.28
N SER A 148 7.56 1.21 0.51
CA SER A 148 8.84 0.49 0.61
C SER A 148 9.53 0.40 -0.74
N GLU A 149 10.85 0.45 -0.73
CA GLU A 149 11.68 0.38 -1.94
C GLU A 149 11.52 -0.97 -2.65
N GLN A 150 11.39 -0.92 -3.97
CA GLN A 150 11.23 -2.11 -4.81
C GLN A 150 12.41 -2.31 -5.76
N ALA A 151 13.21 -1.26 -5.97
CA ALA A 151 14.42 -1.31 -6.75
C ALA A 151 15.47 -0.36 -6.15
N ALA A 152 16.71 -0.79 -6.09
CA ALA A 152 17.84 0.07 -5.81
C ALA A 152 18.57 0.40 -7.12
N ILE A 153 18.65 1.68 -7.45
CA ILE A 153 19.41 2.20 -8.59
C ILE A 153 20.70 2.77 -8.02
N VAL A 154 21.81 2.11 -8.29
CA VAL A 154 23.09 2.42 -7.65
C VAL A 154 24.08 2.92 -8.69
N ASP A 155 24.78 4.03 -8.39
CA ASP A 155 25.87 4.51 -9.23
C ASP A 155 26.92 3.45 -9.43
N GLN A 156 27.38 3.30 -10.68
CA GLN A 156 28.32 2.23 -11.04
C GLN A 156 29.64 2.33 -10.26
N GLU A 157 30.08 3.52 -9.93
CA GLU A 157 31.32 3.75 -9.19
C GLU A 157 31.31 3.11 -7.79
N ILE A 158 30.16 3.04 -7.13
CA ILE A 158 30.01 2.49 -5.76
C ILE A 158 29.27 1.14 -5.75
N TYR A 159 28.89 0.60 -6.91
CA TYR A 159 28.09 -0.62 -7.00
C TYR A 159 28.75 -1.82 -6.29
N SER A 160 30.05 -2.01 -6.49
CA SER A 160 30.79 -3.09 -5.83
C SER A 160 30.76 -3.00 -4.29
N ASP A 161 30.88 -1.80 -3.76
CA ASP A 161 30.88 -1.57 -2.32
C ASP A 161 29.43 -1.65 -1.76
N PHE A 162 28.45 -1.18 -2.52
CA PHE A 162 27.04 -1.40 -2.19
C PHE A 162 26.71 -2.88 -2.07
N MET A 163 27.15 -3.72 -3.03
CA MET A 163 26.93 -5.18 -3.01
C MET A 163 27.63 -5.88 -1.85
N LYS A 164 28.78 -5.38 -1.39
CA LYS A 164 29.44 -5.89 -0.19
C LYS A 164 28.67 -5.50 1.07
N GLU A 165 28.27 -4.23 1.15
CA GLU A 165 27.59 -3.69 2.33
C GLU A 165 26.21 -4.31 2.54
N ILE A 166 25.39 -4.42 1.48
CA ILE A 166 24.01 -4.95 1.59
C ILE A 166 23.98 -6.42 2.06
N LYS A 167 25.02 -7.22 1.74
CA LYS A 167 25.13 -8.61 2.21
C LYS A 167 25.35 -8.71 3.73
N ARG A 168 25.79 -7.64 4.40
CA ARG A 168 25.94 -7.59 5.86
C ARG A 168 24.62 -7.44 6.59
N PHE A 169 23.53 -7.14 5.87
CA PHE A 169 22.20 -6.93 6.40
C PHE A 169 21.25 -8.11 6.11
N HIS A 170 21.78 -9.33 6.05
CA HIS A 170 20.98 -10.57 5.85
C HIS A 170 20.12 -10.54 4.58
N VAL A 171 20.58 -9.85 3.54
CA VAL A 171 19.93 -9.83 2.22
C VAL A 171 20.40 -11.00 1.38
N TYR A 172 19.47 -11.88 1.02
CA TYR A 172 19.73 -13.02 0.16
C TYR A 172 19.47 -12.68 -1.32
N PHE A 173 20.45 -12.97 -2.17
CA PHE A 173 20.33 -12.77 -3.62
C PHE A 173 20.00 -14.09 -4.30
N VAL A 174 18.77 -14.21 -4.78
CA VAL A 174 18.29 -15.40 -5.48
C VAL A 174 19.05 -15.59 -6.80
N ASN A 175 19.42 -16.83 -7.12
CA ASN A 175 19.98 -17.21 -8.42
C ASN A 175 18.87 -17.35 -9.48
N LYS A 176 19.26 -17.68 -10.73
CA LYS A 176 18.29 -17.77 -11.85
C LYS A 176 17.24 -18.86 -11.65
N GLU A 177 17.62 -20.00 -11.06
CA GLU A 177 16.70 -21.12 -10.82
C GLU A 177 15.71 -20.77 -9.69
N GLU A 178 16.23 -20.22 -8.59
CA GLU A 178 15.42 -19.75 -7.45
C GLU A 178 14.46 -18.63 -7.87
N LYS A 179 14.95 -17.68 -8.67
CA LYS A 179 14.11 -16.64 -9.25
C LYS A 179 12.95 -17.25 -10.05
N ALA A 180 13.23 -18.24 -10.90
CA ALA A 180 12.21 -18.92 -11.69
C ALA A 180 11.16 -19.61 -10.82
N LYS A 181 11.59 -20.30 -9.75
CA LYS A 181 10.69 -20.91 -8.77
C LYS A 181 9.83 -19.86 -8.05
N LEU A 182 10.45 -18.77 -7.63
CA LEU A 182 9.80 -17.66 -6.94
C LEU A 182 8.72 -17.00 -7.82
N GLU A 183 9.07 -16.66 -9.06
CA GLU A 183 8.13 -16.07 -10.02
C GLU A 183 6.94 -17.00 -10.29
N LYS A 184 7.20 -18.29 -10.48
CA LYS A 184 6.14 -19.29 -10.68
C LYS A 184 5.21 -19.41 -9.48
N PHE A 185 5.73 -19.39 -8.26
CA PHE A 185 4.94 -19.45 -7.04
C PHE A 185 4.12 -18.17 -6.81
N MET A 186 4.75 -17.01 -7.01
CA MET A 186 4.13 -15.72 -6.73
C MET A 186 3.12 -15.30 -7.80
N PHE A 187 3.38 -15.61 -9.08
CA PHE A 187 2.61 -15.06 -10.21
C PHE A 187 2.02 -16.11 -11.14
N GLY A 188 2.33 -17.39 -10.94
CA GLY A 188 1.91 -18.49 -11.80
C GLY A 188 2.74 -18.60 -13.08
N ALA A 189 2.41 -19.60 -13.94
CA ALA A 189 3.13 -19.85 -15.16
C ALA A 189 3.06 -18.72 -16.19
N GLU A 190 2.08 -17.86 -16.09
CA GLU A 190 1.83 -16.72 -17.00
C GLU A 190 2.78 -15.54 -16.75
N ALA A 191 3.51 -15.53 -15.62
CA ALA A 191 4.49 -14.48 -15.32
C ALA A 191 5.69 -14.47 -16.27
N TYR A 192 5.92 -15.57 -16.99
CA TYR A 192 6.97 -15.70 -18.02
C TYR A 192 6.56 -15.23 -19.41
N SER A 193 5.30 -14.83 -19.58
CA SER A 193 4.88 -14.22 -20.85
C SER A 193 5.39 -12.79 -20.91
N ASP A 194 5.69 -12.29 -22.11
CA ASP A 194 6.05 -10.88 -22.34
C ASP A 194 4.96 -9.89 -21.91
N ASN A 195 3.82 -10.40 -21.44
CA ASN A 195 2.69 -9.63 -21.00
C ASN A 195 2.51 -9.70 -19.48
N VAL A 196 3.32 -8.91 -18.75
CA VAL A 196 3.29 -8.80 -17.28
C VAL A 196 1.91 -8.35 -16.76
N ALA A 197 1.09 -7.73 -17.59
CA ALA A 197 -0.25 -7.28 -17.22
C ALA A 197 -1.22 -8.45 -16.93
N GLN A 198 -0.91 -9.66 -17.35
CA GLN A 198 -1.70 -10.86 -17.11
C GLN A 198 -1.26 -11.65 -15.87
N ALA A 199 -0.11 -11.33 -15.29
CA ALA A 199 0.37 -11.98 -14.07
C ALA A 199 -0.58 -11.74 -12.90
N LYS A 200 -0.98 -12.81 -12.23
CA LYS A 200 -1.87 -12.77 -11.06
C LYS A 200 -1.07 -13.08 -9.81
N LEU A 201 -0.97 -12.10 -8.92
CA LEU A 201 -0.32 -12.30 -7.63
C LEU A 201 -1.06 -13.38 -6.84
N ASN A 202 -0.31 -14.35 -6.33
CA ASN A 202 -0.81 -15.32 -5.36
C ASN A 202 -1.16 -14.58 -4.05
N PRO A 203 -2.44 -14.53 -3.63
CA PRO A 203 -2.84 -13.77 -2.45
C PRO A 203 -2.23 -14.30 -1.14
N ASN A 204 -1.78 -15.57 -1.13
CA ASN A 204 -1.20 -16.18 0.06
C ASN A 204 0.18 -15.64 0.42
N VAL A 205 0.88 -14.97 -0.49
CA VAL A 205 2.21 -14.39 -0.21
C VAL A 205 2.12 -13.06 0.52
N VAL A 206 0.96 -12.42 0.51
CA VAL A 206 0.78 -11.07 1.06
C VAL A 206 1.02 -11.07 2.57
N GLY A 207 1.99 -10.28 3.03
CA GLY A 207 2.35 -10.14 4.44
C GLY A 207 3.14 -11.33 5.01
N LYS A 208 3.62 -12.25 4.19
CA LYS A 208 4.41 -13.40 4.64
C LYS A 208 5.90 -13.04 4.72
N PRO A 209 6.63 -13.63 5.68
CA PRO A 209 8.08 -13.50 5.75
C PRO A 209 8.78 -14.05 4.50
N ALA A 210 9.96 -13.51 4.16
CA ALA A 210 10.72 -13.90 2.98
C ALA A 210 11.11 -15.40 3.01
N GLU A 211 11.47 -15.93 4.18
CA GLU A 211 11.82 -17.34 4.38
C GLU A 211 10.64 -18.26 4.04
N TRP A 212 9.44 -17.92 4.54
CA TRP A 212 8.23 -18.69 4.24
C TRP A 212 7.94 -18.70 2.73
N ILE A 213 8.10 -17.53 2.06
CA ILE A 213 7.88 -17.43 0.61
C ILE A 213 8.90 -18.30 -0.16
N ALA A 214 10.17 -18.26 0.25
CA ALA A 214 11.22 -19.09 -0.35
C ALA A 214 10.94 -20.59 -0.19
N GLU A 215 10.56 -21.02 1.02
CA GLU A 215 10.21 -22.42 1.31
C GLU A 215 9.04 -22.90 0.45
N GLN A 216 7.98 -22.10 0.36
CA GLN A 216 6.81 -22.42 -0.48
C GLN A 216 7.15 -22.41 -1.98
N ALA A 217 8.12 -21.61 -2.40
CA ALA A 217 8.63 -21.61 -3.77
C ALA A 217 9.58 -22.78 -4.07
N GLY A 218 9.98 -23.57 -3.06
CA GLY A 218 10.79 -24.78 -3.21
C GLY A 218 12.29 -24.54 -3.18
N PHE A 219 12.76 -23.55 -2.40
CA PHE A 219 14.17 -23.37 -2.06
C PHE A 219 14.31 -22.85 -0.62
N LYS A 220 15.53 -22.95 -0.08
CA LYS A 220 15.83 -22.48 1.29
C LYS A 220 16.74 -21.27 1.24
N VAL A 221 16.53 -20.35 2.15
CA VAL A 221 17.43 -19.24 2.47
C VAL A 221 18.11 -19.52 3.81
N PRO A 222 19.25 -18.89 4.12
CA PRO A 222 19.87 -18.98 5.45
C PRO A 222 18.90 -18.58 6.55
N GLU A 223 19.08 -19.14 7.76
CA GLU A 223 18.19 -18.89 8.92
C GLU A 223 18.56 -17.60 9.67
N ASP A 224 19.66 -16.92 9.32
CA ASP A 224 20.22 -15.72 9.98
C ASP A 224 20.18 -14.47 9.10
#